data_4c75151294e38080057f5cc1961ca1e7
#
_entry.id   4c75151294e38080057f5cc1961ca1e7
#
_cell.length_a   1.000
_cell.length_b   1.000
_cell.length_c   1.000
_cell.angle_alpha   90.00
_cell.angle_beta   90.00
_cell.angle_gamma   90.00
#
_symmetry.space_group_name_H-M   'P 1'
#
loop_
_entity.id
_entity.type
_entity.pdbx_description
1 polymer ?
#
loop_
_entity_poly.entity_id
_entity_poly.type
_entity_poly.pdbx_seq_one_letter_code
_entity_poly.pdbx_strand_id
1 'polypeptide(L)'
;MKIFISYSSKYRDLVERLRLALVAEGHEPFVDRAELEPGQPFDEELREAIDDCDLFVYLVSPESVAAGSYALAELGLVQTRWPHPRGRVLPVKLAPTPLPSVPPYLKAVTMLEPQGDPVPGIVAAIARLAPGRRRLLWLAAAAALLLAVLAAGWWWREQRLEVAALRQSVASAADLCTSGGYAAGWQRLGEIAVQHPDVAVLQTAREDCAMRWLRDVRVRSDTESFTAIVNRLLPTLVTGLATAQGRRAADLRAHIGWGDNLRSREGASDAAPDAHFRRALEDDPDNVYANAMRAHYLAVRRRADEAVVHFRTAVAASRDRPFVRRMQLGAWTWSGDYGSHLVRTVNDMRLNGEALTPEQRSGLWSPIYFSQLFNVQDDGGFLALLSSEDHLRTFEWLFPQPRHEGETAVWRYCRAVLQAHAGQRGAAISELTALRNELQANKQTGRALDQTQRTLKRLTAK
;
A
#
# COMPACT_ATOMS: atom_id res chain seq x y z
N MET A 1 58.68 2.37 17.58
CA MET A 1 58.85 2.79 18.98
C MET A 1 60.34 2.93 19.28
N LYS A 2 60.71 3.99 19.98
CA LYS A 2 62.04 4.20 20.52
C LYS A 2 62.14 3.45 21.87
N ILE A 3 63.09 2.52 21.97
CA ILE A 3 63.21 1.59 23.10
C ILE A 3 64.58 1.74 23.71
N PHE A 4 64.66 2.13 24.96
CA PHE A 4 65.90 2.17 25.71
C PHE A 4 66.12 0.85 26.42
N ILE A 5 67.30 0.23 26.28
CA ILE A 5 67.68 -1.05 26.89
C ILE A 5 68.77 -0.81 27.92
N SER A 6 68.41 -0.93 29.20
CA SER A 6 69.34 -0.85 30.33
C SER A 6 69.82 -2.28 30.77
N TYR A 7 71.07 -2.48 30.87
CA TYR A 7 71.65 -3.81 31.12
C TYR A 7 73.03 -3.77 31.84
N SER A 8 73.46 -4.85 32.32
CA SER A 8 74.84 -5.01 32.78
C SER A 8 75.78 -5.49 31.64
N SER A 9 76.98 -4.92 31.53
CA SER A 9 77.97 -5.23 30.49
C SER A 9 78.24 -6.74 30.26
N LYS A 10 77.96 -7.55 31.24
CA LYS A 10 77.96 -9.02 31.14
C LYS A 10 77.08 -9.61 30.09
N TYR A 11 75.96 -8.89 29.73
CA TYR A 11 74.95 -9.39 28.81
C TYR A 11 75.05 -8.70 27.45
N ARG A 12 76.17 -8.11 27.09
CA ARG A 12 76.39 -7.36 25.85
C ARG A 12 75.97 -8.13 24.59
N ASP A 13 76.41 -9.42 24.48
CA ASP A 13 76.07 -10.24 23.30
C ASP A 13 74.56 -10.52 23.16
N LEU A 14 73.90 -10.73 24.33
CA LEU A 14 72.46 -10.87 24.34
C LEU A 14 71.76 -9.61 23.91
N VAL A 15 72.20 -8.47 24.41
CA VAL A 15 71.58 -7.13 24.07
C VAL A 15 71.79 -6.76 22.60
N GLU A 16 72.94 -7.13 22.02
CA GLU A 16 73.15 -6.93 20.60
C GLU A 16 72.22 -7.77 19.71
N ARG A 17 72.00 -9.05 20.10
CA ARG A 17 70.92 -9.87 19.42
C ARG A 17 69.57 -9.31 19.60
N LEU A 18 69.20 -8.82 20.80
CA LEU A 18 67.93 -8.18 21.07
C LEU A 18 67.77 -6.90 20.24
N ARG A 19 68.83 -6.07 20.16
CA ARG A 19 68.84 -4.85 19.34
C ARG A 19 68.52 -5.16 17.88
N LEU A 20 69.22 -6.16 17.31
CA LEU A 20 69.01 -6.56 15.93
C LEU A 20 67.59 -7.10 15.70
N ALA A 21 67.05 -7.87 16.64
CA ALA A 21 65.69 -8.40 16.57
C ALA A 21 64.64 -7.28 16.63
N LEU A 22 64.86 -6.28 17.48
CA LEU A 22 63.95 -5.12 17.57
C LEU A 22 63.98 -4.21 16.35
N VAL A 23 65.17 -4.03 15.76
CA VAL A 23 65.32 -3.32 14.48
C VAL A 23 64.56 -4.03 13.35
N ALA A 24 64.65 -5.36 13.30
CA ALA A 24 63.92 -6.16 12.30
C ALA A 24 62.39 -6.02 12.44
N GLU A 25 61.90 -5.79 13.64
CA GLU A 25 60.48 -5.51 13.91
C GLU A 25 60.08 -4.03 13.74
N GLY A 26 60.98 -3.18 13.27
CA GLY A 26 60.73 -1.78 13.01
C GLY A 26 60.76 -0.89 14.25
N HIS A 27 61.45 -1.30 15.30
CA HIS A 27 61.72 -0.48 16.49
C HIS A 27 63.06 0.22 16.39
N GLU A 28 63.26 1.28 17.14
CA GLU A 28 64.51 2.04 17.28
C GLU A 28 65.10 1.81 18.66
N PRO A 29 65.85 0.71 18.83
CA PRO A 29 66.47 0.40 20.15
C PRO A 29 67.71 1.27 20.36
N PHE A 30 67.77 1.93 21.49
CA PHE A 30 68.93 2.60 22.02
C PHE A 30 69.61 1.68 23.04
N VAL A 31 70.90 1.46 22.87
CA VAL A 31 71.73 0.66 23.76
C VAL A 31 72.95 1.49 24.08
N ASP A 32 73.13 1.78 25.34
CA ASP A 32 74.31 2.48 25.74
C ASP A 32 75.55 1.54 25.62
N ARG A 33 76.53 2.01 24.83
CA ARG A 33 77.78 1.33 24.53
C ARG A 33 78.98 1.84 25.35
N ALA A 34 78.76 2.88 26.15
CA ALA A 34 79.84 3.54 26.78
C ALA A 34 80.46 2.70 27.90
N GLU A 35 81.65 2.20 27.62
CA GLU A 35 82.66 2.02 28.68
C GLU A 35 83.20 3.41 28.99
N LEU A 36 82.73 4.02 30.12
CA LEU A 36 83.18 5.30 30.53
C LEU A 36 84.68 5.41 30.62
N GLU A 37 85.24 6.28 29.82
CA GLU A 37 86.57 6.81 30.13
C GLU A 37 86.43 7.75 31.32
N PRO A 38 87.29 7.65 32.29
CA PRO A 38 87.19 8.51 33.47
C PRO A 38 87.34 9.98 33.11
N GLY A 39 86.26 10.77 33.29
CA GLY A 39 86.31 12.23 33.18
C GLY A 39 85.45 12.91 32.08
N GLN A 40 84.67 12.17 31.34
CA GLN A 40 83.70 12.83 30.37
C GLN A 40 82.33 13.11 31.00
N PRO A 41 81.66 14.22 30.61
CA PRO A 41 80.29 14.52 31.08
C PRO A 41 79.30 13.61 30.38
N PHE A 42 78.87 12.59 31.09
CA PHE A 42 78.12 11.45 30.62
C PHE A 42 76.59 11.65 30.65
N ASP A 43 76.13 12.69 31.31
CA ASP A 43 74.74 12.81 31.75
C ASP A 43 73.77 13.32 30.67
N GLU A 44 74.20 13.96 29.61
CA GLU A 44 73.31 14.67 28.72
C GLU A 44 72.74 13.78 27.59
N GLU A 45 73.60 12.99 26.90
CA GLU A 45 73.18 12.09 25.80
C GLU A 45 72.32 10.93 26.34
N LEU A 46 72.65 10.43 27.52
CA LEU A 46 71.86 9.41 28.21
C LEU A 46 70.47 9.92 28.62
N ARG A 47 70.42 11.14 29.15
CA ARG A 47 69.17 11.79 29.53
C ARG A 47 68.29 12.02 28.27
N GLU A 48 68.85 12.52 27.21
CA GLU A 48 68.15 12.72 25.95
C GLU A 48 67.57 11.40 25.42
N ALA A 49 68.38 10.30 25.45
CA ALA A 49 67.92 8.99 25.02
C ALA A 49 66.78 8.43 25.88
N ILE A 50 66.88 8.63 27.19
CA ILE A 50 65.81 8.22 28.13
C ILE A 50 64.58 9.12 27.93
N ASP A 51 64.77 10.44 27.73
CA ASP A 51 63.65 11.37 27.51
C ASP A 51 62.94 11.15 26.18
N ASP A 52 63.64 10.62 25.17
CA ASP A 52 63.07 10.41 23.84
C ASP A 52 62.48 9.00 23.67
N CYS A 53 62.79 8.04 24.59
CA CYS A 53 62.29 6.69 24.47
C CYS A 53 60.80 6.54 24.81
N ASP A 54 60.11 5.64 24.09
CA ASP A 54 58.71 5.25 24.34
C ASP A 54 58.57 4.17 25.41
N LEU A 55 59.55 3.32 25.50
CA LEU A 55 59.61 2.15 26.40
C LEU A 55 61.01 1.98 26.94
N PHE A 56 61.13 1.77 28.22
CA PHE A 56 62.38 1.42 28.92
C PHE A 56 62.37 -0.06 29.25
N VAL A 57 63.32 -0.83 28.72
CA VAL A 57 63.53 -2.25 29.01
C VAL A 57 64.68 -2.38 29.99
N TYR A 58 64.40 -2.88 31.20
CA TYR A 58 65.43 -3.12 32.23
C TYR A 58 65.75 -4.60 32.34
N LEU A 59 66.97 -4.97 32.02
CA LEU A 59 67.40 -6.34 32.08
C LEU A 59 67.94 -6.65 33.54
N VAL A 60 67.09 -7.32 34.31
CA VAL A 60 67.30 -7.59 35.71
C VAL A 60 68.29 -8.77 35.86
N SER A 61 69.42 -8.51 36.51
CA SER A 61 70.43 -9.51 36.92
C SER A 61 71.04 -9.11 38.27
N PRO A 62 71.76 -9.99 38.96
CA PRO A 62 72.46 -9.61 40.17
C PRO A 62 73.38 -8.42 39.99
N GLU A 63 74.03 -8.32 38.85
CA GLU A 63 74.96 -7.25 38.52
C GLU A 63 74.22 -5.91 38.21
N SER A 64 73.10 -5.97 37.54
CA SER A 64 72.32 -4.72 37.18
C SER A 64 71.64 -4.09 38.40
N VAL A 65 71.34 -4.88 39.44
CA VAL A 65 70.73 -4.36 40.67
C VAL A 65 71.77 -4.18 41.84
N ALA A 66 73.01 -4.38 41.57
CA ALA A 66 74.09 -4.18 42.59
C ALA A 66 74.21 -2.70 42.92
N ALA A 67 74.44 -2.37 44.19
CA ALA A 67 74.67 -1.00 44.63
C ALA A 67 75.80 -0.35 43.82
N GLY A 68 75.55 0.79 43.28
CA GLY A 68 76.51 1.51 42.40
C GLY A 68 76.57 1.05 40.94
N SER A 69 75.66 0.12 40.54
CA SER A 69 75.59 -0.28 39.10
C SER A 69 75.07 0.83 38.25
N TYR A 70 75.56 0.89 37.05
CA TYR A 70 75.23 1.88 36.07
C TYR A 70 73.76 1.79 35.71
N ALA A 71 73.21 0.58 35.51
CA ALA A 71 71.82 0.35 35.25
C ALA A 71 70.88 0.90 36.35
N LEU A 72 71.30 0.99 37.62
CA LEU A 72 70.55 1.64 38.69
C LEU A 72 70.52 3.19 38.54
N ALA A 73 71.59 3.79 38.01
CA ALA A 73 71.63 5.21 37.74
C ALA A 73 70.64 5.57 36.60
N GLU A 74 70.64 4.80 35.53
CA GLU A 74 69.66 4.91 34.42
C GLU A 74 68.21 4.75 34.94
N LEU A 75 67.98 3.73 35.77
CA LEU A 75 66.65 3.52 36.38
C LEU A 75 66.21 4.73 37.22
N GLY A 76 67.15 5.41 37.91
CA GLY A 76 66.88 6.63 38.67
C GLY A 76 66.38 7.76 37.76
N LEU A 77 66.98 7.92 36.59
CA LEU A 77 66.53 8.89 35.56
C LEU A 77 65.11 8.56 35.04
N VAL A 78 64.89 7.31 34.74
CA VAL A 78 63.57 6.79 34.26
C VAL A 78 62.49 7.02 35.33
N GLN A 79 62.82 6.78 36.61
CA GLN A 79 61.88 7.00 37.72
C GLN A 79 61.53 8.50 37.88
N THR A 80 62.41 9.37 37.58
CA THR A 80 62.17 10.81 37.60
C THR A 80 61.26 11.20 36.45
N ARG A 81 61.46 10.63 35.25
CA ARG A 81 60.63 10.87 34.08
C ARG A 81 59.26 10.23 34.22
N TRP A 82 59.19 9.00 34.65
CA TRP A 82 57.92 8.26 34.81
C TRP A 82 57.74 7.78 36.26
N PRO A 83 57.12 8.54 37.11
CA PRO A 83 56.88 8.15 38.50
C PRO A 83 56.08 6.82 38.63
N HIS A 84 55.30 6.49 37.58
CA HIS A 84 54.58 5.22 37.48
C HIS A 84 55.06 4.40 36.27
N PRO A 85 55.66 3.21 36.49
CA PRO A 85 56.30 2.41 35.45
C PRO A 85 55.31 1.72 34.48
N ARG A 86 54.03 1.69 34.81
CA ARG A 86 53.02 0.94 34.04
C ARG A 86 52.95 1.35 32.59
N GLY A 87 53.20 0.40 31.68
CA GLY A 87 53.17 0.58 30.24
C GLY A 87 54.35 1.37 29.64
N ARG A 88 55.33 1.76 30.48
CA ARG A 88 56.53 2.48 30.09
C ARG A 88 57.83 1.78 30.46
N VAL A 89 57.78 0.87 31.41
CA VAL A 89 58.95 0.09 31.86
C VAL A 89 58.63 -1.38 31.77
N LEU A 90 59.51 -2.12 31.10
CA LEU A 90 59.47 -3.59 31.00
C LEU A 90 60.67 -4.20 31.71
N PRO A 91 60.55 -4.62 32.97
CA PRO A 91 61.61 -5.35 33.63
C PRO A 91 61.67 -6.82 33.14
N VAL A 92 62.82 -7.27 32.74
CA VAL A 92 63.07 -8.59 32.23
C VAL A 92 64.11 -9.32 33.15
N LYS A 93 63.73 -10.40 33.74
CA LYS A 93 64.65 -11.20 34.62
C LYS A 93 65.49 -12.13 33.74
N LEU A 94 66.76 -11.82 33.64
CA LEU A 94 67.76 -12.65 32.90
C LEU A 94 68.43 -13.69 33.71
N ALA A 95 68.57 -13.47 35.01
CA ALA A 95 69.29 -14.40 35.92
C ALA A 95 68.57 -14.48 37.28
N PRO A 96 68.74 -15.53 38.03
CA PRO A 96 68.27 -15.64 39.41
C PRO A 96 68.76 -14.46 40.25
N THR A 97 67.83 -13.52 40.52
CA THR A 97 68.12 -12.31 41.32
C THR A 97 67.20 -12.30 42.55
N PRO A 98 67.75 -12.20 43.78
CA PRO A 98 66.91 -12.14 44.97
C PRO A 98 65.93 -10.97 44.91
N LEU A 99 64.64 -11.23 45.11
CA LEU A 99 63.60 -10.23 45.10
C LEU A 99 63.88 -9.03 46.02
N PRO A 100 64.44 -9.19 47.20
CA PRO A 100 64.76 -8.02 48.03
C PRO A 100 65.75 -7.05 47.37
N SER A 101 66.66 -7.53 46.53
CA SER A 101 67.66 -6.71 45.84
C SER A 101 67.11 -5.96 44.64
N VAL A 102 65.93 -6.32 44.11
CA VAL A 102 65.27 -5.63 42.98
C VAL A 102 64.64 -4.36 43.47
N PRO A 103 64.86 -3.21 42.79
CA PRO A 103 64.24 -1.90 43.17
C PRO A 103 62.72 -1.97 43.26
N PRO A 104 62.10 -1.31 44.29
CA PRO A 104 60.62 -1.29 44.42
C PRO A 104 59.89 -0.81 43.19
N TYR A 105 60.47 0.12 42.45
CA TYR A 105 59.92 0.66 41.21
C TYR A 105 59.70 -0.40 40.11
N LEU A 106 60.66 -1.31 39.96
CA LEU A 106 60.54 -2.42 39.00
C LEU A 106 59.53 -3.48 39.45
N LYS A 107 59.32 -3.64 40.78
CA LYS A 107 58.30 -4.52 41.33
C LYS A 107 56.89 -4.02 41.21
N ALA A 108 56.68 -2.74 40.88
CA ALA A 108 55.37 -2.14 40.65
C ALA A 108 54.72 -2.57 39.34
N VAL A 109 55.47 -3.28 38.45
CA VAL A 109 54.97 -3.85 37.19
C VAL A 109 55.35 -5.31 37.10
N THR A 110 54.59 -6.08 36.30
CA THR A 110 54.89 -7.52 36.10
C THR A 110 56.23 -7.68 35.38
N MET A 111 57.14 -8.40 35.98
CA MET A 111 58.47 -8.75 35.45
C MET A 111 58.32 -9.88 34.43
N LEU A 112 58.90 -9.72 33.27
CA LEU A 112 59.01 -10.80 32.29
C LEU A 112 60.06 -11.78 32.69
N GLU A 113 59.76 -13.05 32.84
CA GLU A 113 60.71 -14.16 33.12
C GLU A 113 60.74 -15.05 31.86
N PRO A 114 61.64 -14.82 30.91
CA PRO A 114 61.72 -15.61 29.69
C PRO A 114 62.22 -17.01 30.03
N GLN A 115 61.64 -18.05 29.42
CA GLN A 115 62.15 -19.42 29.50
C GLN A 115 62.96 -19.72 28.24
N GLY A 116 64.21 -20.18 28.41
CA GLY A 116 65.14 -20.42 27.30
C GLY A 116 65.76 -19.13 26.75
N ASP A 117 65.82 -18.94 25.39
CA ASP A 117 66.39 -17.74 24.81
C ASP A 117 65.44 -16.54 25.12
N PRO A 118 65.94 -15.51 25.83
CA PRO A 118 65.07 -14.38 26.20
C PRO A 118 64.64 -13.44 25.05
N VAL A 119 65.40 -13.42 23.95
CA VAL A 119 65.20 -12.48 22.87
C VAL A 119 63.77 -12.56 22.27
N PRO A 120 63.24 -13.73 21.86
CA PRO A 120 61.88 -13.80 21.29
C PRO A 120 60.79 -13.40 22.30
N GLY A 121 60.99 -13.74 23.58
CA GLY A 121 60.05 -13.39 24.65
C GLY A 121 59.97 -11.88 24.89
N ILE A 122 61.10 -11.21 24.87
CA ILE A 122 61.17 -9.72 25.01
C ILE A 122 60.52 -9.03 23.82
N VAL A 123 60.84 -9.44 22.58
CA VAL A 123 60.26 -8.88 21.36
C VAL A 123 58.73 -9.04 21.36
N ALA A 124 58.22 -10.22 21.70
CA ALA A 124 56.80 -10.46 21.78
C ALA A 124 56.09 -9.64 22.88
N ALA A 125 56.79 -9.39 24.01
CA ALA A 125 56.24 -8.52 25.05
C ALA A 125 56.17 -7.06 24.62
N ILE A 126 57.18 -6.56 23.92
CA ILE A 126 57.25 -5.22 23.34
C ILE A 126 56.18 -5.01 22.28
N ALA A 127 55.97 -5.98 21.38
CA ALA A 127 54.93 -5.92 20.35
C ALA A 127 53.52 -5.80 20.95
N ARG A 128 53.26 -6.35 22.12
CA ARG A 128 52.01 -6.22 22.86
C ARG A 128 51.80 -4.82 23.49
N LEU A 129 52.90 -4.12 23.77
CA LEU A 129 52.87 -2.78 24.37
C LEU A 129 52.82 -1.68 23.33
N ALA A 130 53.00 -1.98 22.03
CA ALA A 130 53.01 -1.01 20.95
C ALA A 130 51.58 -0.44 20.68
N PRO A 131 51.33 0.87 20.80
CA PRO A 131 50.00 1.48 20.75
C PRO A 131 49.39 1.56 19.35
N GLY A 132 50.17 1.46 18.27
CA GLY A 132 49.74 1.73 16.92
C GLY A 132 48.75 0.70 16.32
N ARG A 133 48.87 -0.57 16.65
CA ARG A 133 48.05 -1.65 16.03
C ARG A 133 46.57 -1.64 16.47
N ARG A 134 46.31 -1.26 17.72
CA ARG A 134 44.94 -1.14 18.24
C ARG A 134 44.15 0.01 17.61
N ARG A 135 44.76 1.17 17.38
CA ARG A 135 44.07 2.32 16.72
C ARG A 135 43.70 2.00 15.28
N LEU A 136 44.55 1.32 14.52
CA LEU A 136 44.29 0.93 13.15
C LEU A 136 43.13 -0.08 13.06
N LEU A 137 43.06 -1.03 13.98
CA LEU A 137 41.95 -1.98 14.06
C LEU A 137 40.62 -1.31 14.39
N TRP A 138 40.60 -0.34 15.28
CA TRP A 138 39.40 0.44 15.60
C TRP A 138 38.94 1.30 14.43
N LEU A 139 39.84 1.92 13.70
CA LEU A 139 39.52 2.69 12.47
C LEU A 139 39.00 1.76 11.38
N ALA A 140 39.56 0.60 11.17
CA ALA A 140 39.07 -0.38 10.22
C ALA A 140 37.66 -0.90 10.59
N ALA A 141 37.44 -1.19 11.88
CA ALA A 141 36.13 -1.61 12.37
C ALA A 141 35.07 -0.50 12.20
N ALA A 142 35.41 0.74 12.48
CA ALA A 142 34.52 1.89 12.30
C ALA A 142 34.19 2.12 10.80
N ALA A 143 35.17 1.99 9.91
CA ALA A 143 34.96 2.09 8.47
C ALA A 143 34.07 0.95 7.93
N ALA A 144 34.28 -0.28 8.39
CA ALA A 144 33.45 -1.43 8.03
C ALA A 144 31.99 -1.25 8.51
N LEU A 145 31.80 -0.75 9.73
CA LEU A 145 30.45 -0.45 10.26
C LEU A 145 29.76 0.64 9.43
N LEU A 146 30.47 1.70 9.08
CA LEU A 146 29.92 2.80 8.24
C LEU A 146 29.51 2.26 6.88
N LEU A 147 30.32 1.43 6.23
CA LEU A 147 29.99 0.80 4.95
C LEU A 147 28.77 -0.11 5.06
N ALA A 148 28.65 -0.89 6.14
CA ALA A 148 27.50 -1.74 6.39
C ALA A 148 26.21 -0.92 6.56
N VAL A 149 26.25 0.20 7.31
CA VAL A 149 25.11 1.11 7.49
C VAL A 149 24.70 1.77 6.16
N LEU A 150 25.67 2.21 5.35
CA LEU A 150 25.39 2.79 4.02
C LEU A 150 24.79 1.75 3.07
N ALA A 151 25.33 0.53 3.05
CA ALA A 151 24.79 -0.58 2.24
C ALA A 151 23.37 -0.97 2.68
N ALA A 152 23.12 -1.05 3.98
CA ALA A 152 21.79 -1.32 4.52
C ALA A 152 20.81 -0.20 4.20
N GLY A 153 21.22 1.06 4.31
CA GLY A 153 20.42 2.22 3.96
C GLY A 153 20.11 2.28 2.46
N TRP A 154 21.08 1.97 1.62
CA TRP A 154 20.87 1.88 0.17
C TRP A 154 19.92 0.74 -0.20
N TRP A 155 20.12 -0.47 0.33
CA TRP A 155 19.25 -1.63 0.14
C TRP A 155 17.80 -1.33 0.59
N TRP A 156 17.63 -0.71 1.75
CA TRP A 156 16.31 -0.33 2.27
C TRP A 156 15.61 0.73 1.42
N ARG A 157 16.38 1.69 0.87
CA ARG A 157 15.86 2.68 -0.07
C ARG A 157 15.39 2.04 -1.36
N GLU A 158 16.18 1.12 -1.92
CA GLU A 158 15.83 0.38 -3.13
C GLU A 158 14.53 -0.39 -2.96
N GLN A 159 14.41 -1.16 -1.89
CA GLN A 159 13.19 -1.88 -1.52
C GLN A 159 11.96 -0.96 -1.42
N ARG A 160 12.12 0.22 -0.82
CA ARG A 160 11.03 1.20 -0.73
C ARG A 160 10.64 1.77 -2.10
N LEU A 161 11.58 2.01 -2.97
CA LEU A 161 11.31 2.52 -4.32
C LEU A 161 10.59 1.47 -5.16
N GLU A 162 10.99 0.22 -5.10
CA GLU A 162 10.31 -0.90 -5.78
C GLU A 162 8.85 -1.05 -5.29
N VAL A 163 8.63 -1.06 -3.98
CA VAL A 163 7.28 -1.12 -3.41
C VAL A 163 6.43 0.09 -3.80
N ALA A 164 7.00 1.29 -3.84
CA ALA A 164 6.30 2.50 -4.26
C ALA A 164 5.95 2.44 -5.76
N ALA A 165 6.87 2.02 -6.62
CA ALA A 165 6.65 1.85 -8.05
C ALA A 165 5.56 0.80 -8.33
N LEU A 166 5.58 -0.33 -7.61
CA LEU A 166 4.56 -1.36 -7.70
C LEU A 166 3.17 -0.81 -7.31
N ARG A 167 3.08 -0.11 -6.17
CA ARG A 167 1.82 0.52 -5.73
C ARG A 167 1.29 1.52 -6.76
N GLN A 168 2.17 2.32 -7.34
CA GLN A 168 1.79 3.28 -8.39
C GLN A 168 1.28 2.57 -9.65
N SER A 169 1.94 1.48 -10.08
CA SER A 169 1.51 0.67 -11.22
C SER A 169 0.14 0.03 -10.98
N VAL A 170 -0.08 -0.51 -9.78
CA VAL A 170 -1.39 -1.07 -9.39
C VAL A 170 -2.47 0.00 -9.35
N ALA A 171 -2.19 1.18 -8.78
CA ALA A 171 -3.13 2.29 -8.73
C ALA A 171 -3.51 2.76 -10.14
N SER A 172 -2.52 2.97 -11.02
CA SER A 172 -2.77 3.36 -12.42
C SER A 172 -3.63 2.34 -13.18
N ALA A 173 -3.40 1.05 -12.97
CA ALA A 173 -4.22 0.00 -13.57
C ALA A 173 -5.65 -0.05 -12.97
N ALA A 174 -5.79 0.19 -11.66
CA ALA A 174 -7.08 0.29 -11.00
C ALA A 174 -7.88 1.52 -11.45
N ASP A 175 -7.22 2.64 -11.77
CA ASP A 175 -7.86 3.84 -12.32
C ASP A 175 -8.48 3.59 -13.69
N LEU A 176 -7.90 2.74 -14.52
CA LEU A 176 -8.54 2.28 -15.75
C LEU A 176 -9.89 1.58 -15.47
N CYS A 177 -9.95 0.75 -14.44
CA CYS A 177 -11.21 0.10 -14.04
C CYS A 177 -12.21 1.10 -13.47
N THR A 178 -11.77 2.16 -12.79
CA THR A 178 -12.69 3.20 -12.27
C THR A 178 -13.24 4.10 -13.36
N SER A 179 -12.50 4.32 -14.44
CA SER A 179 -12.91 5.11 -15.60
C SER A 179 -13.68 4.30 -16.64
N GLY A 180 -13.96 3.02 -16.39
CA GLY A 180 -14.71 2.14 -17.31
C GLY A 180 -13.84 1.43 -18.35
N GLY A 181 -12.53 1.56 -18.32
CA GLY A 181 -11.59 0.81 -19.16
C GLY A 181 -11.30 -0.59 -18.61
N TYR A 182 -12.34 -1.36 -18.29
CA TYR A 182 -12.24 -2.62 -17.53
C TYR A 182 -11.31 -3.64 -18.15
N ALA A 183 -11.41 -3.88 -19.47
CA ALA A 183 -10.57 -4.88 -20.14
C ALA A 183 -9.08 -4.51 -20.05
N ALA A 184 -8.73 -3.26 -20.31
CA ALA A 184 -7.36 -2.77 -20.24
C ALA A 184 -6.83 -2.78 -18.80
N GLY A 185 -7.64 -2.32 -17.83
CA GLY A 185 -7.28 -2.35 -16.40
C GLY A 185 -7.09 -3.77 -15.90
N TRP A 186 -7.96 -4.69 -16.26
CA TRP A 186 -7.88 -6.11 -15.90
C TRP A 186 -6.62 -6.77 -16.48
N GLN A 187 -6.33 -6.52 -17.75
CA GLN A 187 -5.12 -7.04 -18.39
C GLN A 187 -3.87 -6.54 -17.69
N ARG A 188 -3.79 -5.23 -17.44
CA ARG A 188 -2.66 -4.61 -16.76
C ARG A 188 -2.44 -5.16 -15.35
N LEU A 189 -3.51 -5.31 -14.57
CA LEU A 189 -3.46 -5.94 -13.25
C LEU A 189 -3.03 -7.41 -13.34
N GLY A 190 -3.40 -8.10 -14.41
CA GLY A 190 -2.97 -9.47 -14.69
C GLY A 190 -1.48 -9.59 -14.98
N GLU A 191 -0.93 -8.67 -15.79
CA GLU A 191 0.51 -8.60 -16.09
C GLU A 191 1.34 -8.39 -14.82
N ILE A 192 0.87 -7.48 -13.95
CA ILE A 192 1.52 -7.24 -12.64
C ILE A 192 1.42 -8.48 -11.75
N ALA A 193 0.31 -9.21 -11.78
CA ALA A 193 0.09 -10.41 -10.95
C ALA A 193 1.01 -11.58 -11.31
N VAL A 194 1.42 -11.68 -12.57
CA VAL A 194 2.41 -12.69 -12.99
C VAL A 194 3.78 -12.43 -12.34
N GLN A 195 4.14 -11.16 -12.18
CA GLN A 195 5.43 -10.76 -11.58
C GLN A 195 5.38 -10.74 -10.05
N HIS A 196 4.22 -10.45 -9.47
CA HIS A 196 4.02 -10.23 -8.03
C HIS A 196 2.77 -10.95 -7.51
N PRO A 197 2.74 -12.30 -7.50
CA PRO A 197 1.52 -13.07 -7.22
C PRO A 197 0.95 -12.89 -5.80
N ASP A 198 1.80 -12.65 -4.80
CA ASP A 198 1.41 -12.66 -3.39
C ASP A 198 1.15 -11.27 -2.80
N VAL A 199 1.01 -10.24 -3.64
CA VAL A 199 0.81 -8.87 -3.16
C VAL A 199 -0.66 -8.58 -2.87
N ALA A 200 -1.01 -8.44 -1.60
CA ALA A 200 -2.39 -8.23 -1.14
C ALA A 200 -3.08 -7.01 -1.78
N VAL A 201 -2.36 -5.89 -1.99
CA VAL A 201 -2.90 -4.70 -2.64
C VAL A 201 -3.32 -4.98 -4.08
N LEU A 202 -2.54 -5.80 -4.80
CA LEU A 202 -2.85 -6.20 -6.17
C LEU A 202 -4.06 -7.12 -6.22
N GLN A 203 -4.15 -8.09 -5.30
CA GLN A 203 -5.31 -8.97 -5.18
C GLN A 203 -6.59 -8.16 -4.94
N THR A 204 -6.57 -7.21 -4.00
CA THR A 204 -7.71 -6.32 -3.74
C THR A 204 -8.08 -5.48 -4.96
N ALA A 205 -7.09 -4.93 -5.68
CA ALA A 205 -7.34 -4.14 -6.89
C ALA A 205 -7.99 -4.99 -8.01
N ARG A 206 -7.57 -6.25 -8.17
CA ARG A 206 -8.19 -7.18 -9.13
C ARG A 206 -9.62 -7.52 -8.76
N GLU A 207 -9.89 -7.80 -7.49
CA GLU A 207 -11.25 -8.04 -7.00
C GLU A 207 -12.17 -6.82 -7.24
N ASP A 208 -11.69 -5.62 -6.92
CA ASP A 208 -12.45 -4.39 -7.12
C ASP A 208 -12.72 -4.11 -8.60
N CYS A 209 -11.73 -4.34 -9.46
CA CYS A 209 -11.90 -4.24 -10.91
C CYS A 209 -12.95 -5.24 -11.41
N ALA A 210 -12.87 -6.51 -10.99
CA ALA A 210 -13.82 -7.54 -11.35
C ALA A 210 -15.26 -7.20 -10.91
N MET A 211 -15.43 -6.76 -9.66
CA MET A 211 -16.74 -6.35 -9.15
C MET A 211 -17.32 -5.15 -9.92
N ARG A 212 -16.49 -4.14 -10.23
CA ARG A 212 -16.91 -2.99 -11.05
C ARG A 212 -17.33 -3.40 -12.44
N TRP A 213 -16.53 -4.24 -13.10
CA TRP A 213 -16.83 -4.73 -14.43
C TRP A 213 -18.13 -5.53 -14.46
N LEU A 214 -18.36 -6.44 -13.50
CA LEU A 214 -19.61 -7.19 -13.40
C LEU A 214 -20.84 -6.30 -13.20
N ARG A 215 -20.70 -5.17 -12.53
CA ARG A 215 -21.80 -4.20 -12.38
C ARG A 215 -22.18 -3.50 -13.70
N ASP A 216 -21.20 -3.29 -14.58
CA ASP A 216 -21.37 -2.51 -15.82
C ASP A 216 -21.58 -3.35 -17.08
N VAL A 217 -21.40 -4.67 -17.00
CA VAL A 217 -21.54 -5.60 -18.13
C VAL A 217 -22.83 -5.41 -18.94
N ARG A 218 -23.88 -4.90 -18.32
CA ARG A 218 -25.18 -4.66 -18.97
C ARG A 218 -25.29 -3.35 -19.76
N VAL A 219 -24.43 -2.40 -19.44
CA VAL A 219 -24.53 -1.03 -20.02
C VAL A 219 -23.81 -0.94 -21.34
N ARG A 220 -22.90 -1.87 -21.61
CA ARG A 220 -22.12 -1.89 -22.84
C ARG A 220 -22.65 -2.98 -23.78
N SER A 221 -22.82 -2.63 -25.02
CA SER A 221 -22.93 -3.57 -26.14
C SER A 221 -21.54 -4.15 -26.41
N ASP A 222 -21.02 -4.92 -25.45
CA ASP A 222 -19.75 -5.58 -25.62
C ASP A 222 -19.94 -6.67 -26.70
N THR A 223 -18.95 -6.79 -27.56
CA THR A 223 -18.87 -7.86 -28.55
C THR A 223 -18.66 -9.22 -27.92
N GLU A 224 -18.40 -9.26 -26.61
CA GLU A 224 -18.13 -10.45 -25.83
C GLU A 224 -19.37 -10.85 -25.00
N SER A 225 -19.66 -12.16 -24.92
CA SER A 225 -20.81 -12.66 -24.14
C SER A 225 -20.63 -12.42 -22.63
N PHE A 226 -21.74 -12.36 -21.91
CA PHE A 226 -21.72 -12.27 -20.44
C PHE A 226 -20.98 -13.46 -19.81
N THR A 227 -21.19 -14.66 -20.35
CA THR A 227 -20.52 -15.88 -19.90
C THR A 227 -19.01 -15.78 -20.01
N ALA A 228 -18.47 -15.28 -21.12
CA ALA A 228 -17.03 -15.14 -21.32
C ALA A 228 -16.42 -14.15 -20.30
N ILE A 229 -17.05 -12.99 -20.12
CA ILE A 229 -16.61 -11.97 -19.13
C ILE A 229 -16.66 -12.55 -17.72
N VAL A 230 -17.79 -13.15 -17.34
CA VAL A 230 -17.98 -13.68 -15.99
C VAL A 230 -16.98 -14.80 -15.69
N ASN A 231 -16.76 -15.73 -16.62
CA ASN A 231 -15.80 -16.83 -16.45
C ASN A 231 -14.36 -16.33 -16.25
N ARG A 232 -14.00 -15.19 -16.82
CA ARG A 232 -12.71 -14.52 -16.62
C ARG A 232 -12.57 -13.93 -15.22
N LEU A 233 -13.66 -13.39 -14.66
CA LEU A 233 -13.63 -12.60 -13.43
C LEU A 233 -13.90 -13.41 -12.16
N LEU A 234 -14.81 -14.37 -12.21
CA LEU A 234 -15.26 -15.13 -11.05
C LEU A 234 -14.14 -15.84 -10.26
N PRO A 235 -13.13 -16.48 -10.89
CA PRO A 235 -12.08 -17.14 -10.13
C PRO A 235 -11.37 -16.22 -9.13
N THR A 236 -11.13 -14.95 -9.51
CA THR A 236 -10.51 -13.95 -8.63
C THR A 236 -11.40 -13.64 -7.43
N LEU A 237 -12.72 -13.48 -7.64
CA LEU A 237 -13.65 -13.21 -6.55
C LEU A 237 -13.80 -14.40 -5.61
N VAL A 238 -13.81 -15.61 -6.12
CA VAL A 238 -13.88 -16.86 -5.34
C VAL A 238 -12.62 -17.02 -4.49
N THR A 239 -11.45 -16.76 -5.05
CA THR A 239 -10.18 -16.81 -4.31
C THR A 239 -10.16 -15.75 -3.20
N GLY A 240 -10.56 -14.51 -3.49
CA GLY A 240 -10.63 -13.44 -2.49
C GLY A 240 -11.63 -13.75 -1.37
N LEU A 241 -12.73 -14.41 -1.69
CA LEU A 241 -13.75 -14.80 -0.70
C LEU A 241 -13.22 -15.77 0.36
N ALA A 242 -12.24 -16.60 0.04
CA ALA A 242 -11.69 -17.59 0.98
C ALA A 242 -11.07 -16.94 2.24
N THR A 243 -10.59 -15.71 2.14
CA THR A 243 -9.95 -14.96 3.24
C THR A 243 -10.75 -13.74 3.71
N ALA A 244 -11.77 -13.33 2.93
CA ALA A 244 -12.56 -12.14 3.24
C ALA A 244 -13.55 -12.39 4.37
N GLN A 245 -13.83 -11.34 5.16
CA GLN A 245 -14.79 -11.36 6.26
C GLN A 245 -15.72 -10.13 6.22
N GLY A 246 -16.85 -10.21 6.92
CA GLY A 246 -17.82 -9.13 7.09
C GLY A 246 -18.25 -8.51 5.75
N ARG A 247 -18.25 -7.18 5.68
CA ARG A 247 -18.68 -6.45 4.48
C ARG A 247 -17.94 -6.85 3.21
N ARG A 248 -16.63 -7.12 3.27
CA ARG A 248 -15.87 -7.54 2.08
C ARG A 248 -16.34 -8.89 1.56
N ALA A 249 -16.58 -9.84 2.45
CA ALA A 249 -17.12 -11.15 2.09
C ALA A 249 -18.52 -11.01 1.47
N ALA A 250 -19.36 -10.15 2.03
CA ALA A 250 -20.69 -9.86 1.49
C ALA A 250 -20.63 -9.23 0.09
N ASP A 251 -19.74 -8.24 -0.13
CA ASP A 251 -19.53 -7.62 -1.44
C ASP A 251 -19.11 -8.66 -2.48
N LEU A 252 -18.12 -9.50 -2.16
CA LEU A 252 -17.64 -10.56 -3.05
C LEU A 252 -18.75 -11.60 -3.36
N ARG A 253 -19.46 -12.08 -2.34
CA ARG A 253 -20.57 -13.03 -2.51
C ARG A 253 -21.67 -12.47 -3.39
N ALA A 254 -22.06 -11.21 -3.18
CA ALA A 254 -23.07 -10.55 -3.99
C ALA A 254 -22.67 -10.52 -5.47
N HIS A 255 -21.41 -10.20 -5.78
CA HIS A 255 -20.93 -10.14 -7.16
C HIS A 255 -20.73 -11.53 -7.79
N ILE A 256 -20.37 -12.55 -7.00
CA ILE A 256 -20.36 -13.94 -7.46
C ILE A 256 -21.79 -14.36 -7.86
N GLY A 257 -22.78 -14.14 -6.98
CA GLY A 257 -24.17 -14.42 -7.29
C GLY A 257 -24.70 -13.62 -8.48
N TRP A 258 -24.22 -12.40 -8.67
CA TRP A 258 -24.57 -11.60 -9.85
C TRP A 258 -23.95 -12.18 -11.13
N GLY A 259 -22.71 -12.62 -11.10
CA GLY A 259 -22.06 -13.33 -12.20
C GLY A 259 -22.84 -14.60 -12.60
N ASP A 260 -23.23 -15.40 -11.61
CA ASP A 260 -24.05 -16.59 -11.85
C ASP A 260 -25.42 -16.26 -12.46
N ASN A 261 -26.07 -15.17 -12.00
CA ASN A 261 -27.30 -14.69 -12.61
C ASN A 261 -27.12 -14.22 -14.05
N LEU A 262 -25.97 -13.65 -14.42
CA LEU A 262 -25.67 -13.27 -15.81
C LEU A 262 -25.47 -14.50 -16.68
N ARG A 263 -24.69 -15.50 -16.22
CA ARG A 263 -24.48 -16.78 -16.94
C ARG A 263 -25.78 -17.55 -17.14
N SER A 264 -26.64 -17.60 -16.13
CA SER A 264 -27.93 -18.30 -16.23
C SER A 264 -28.87 -17.72 -17.30
N ARG A 265 -28.71 -16.44 -17.65
CA ARG A 265 -29.48 -15.80 -18.73
C ARG A 265 -29.07 -16.28 -20.12
N GLU A 266 -27.83 -16.69 -20.28
CA GLU A 266 -27.32 -17.31 -21.52
C GLU A 266 -27.45 -18.84 -21.51
N GLY A 267 -28.12 -19.42 -20.51
CA GLY A 267 -28.25 -20.87 -20.35
C GLY A 267 -26.96 -21.59 -19.96
N ALA A 268 -25.95 -20.84 -19.53
CA ALA A 268 -24.61 -21.36 -19.25
C ALA A 268 -24.39 -21.78 -17.78
N SER A 269 -25.41 -21.72 -16.93
CA SER A 269 -25.29 -22.09 -15.51
C SER A 269 -26.64 -22.43 -14.89
N ASP A 270 -26.70 -23.54 -14.16
CA ASP A 270 -27.82 -23.94 -13.28
C ASP A 270 -27.61 -23.43 -11.84
N ALA A 271 -26.62 -22.60 -11.59
CA ALA A 271 -26.31 -22.05 -10.27
C ALA A 271 -27.51 -21.31 -9.68
N ALA A 272 -27.66 -21.40 -8.37
CA ALA A 272 -28.70 -20.71 -7.61
C ALA A 272 -28.21 -19.34 -7.09
N PRO A 273 -28.29 -18.24 -7.88
CA PRO A 273 -27.78 -16.93 -7.51
C PRO A 273 -28.30 -16.42 -6.16
N ASP A 274 -29.57 -16.75 -5.83
CA ASP A 274 -30.21 -16.34 -4.57
C ASP A 274 -29.51 -16.86 -3.32
N ALA A 275 -28.85 -18.02 -3.40
CA ALA A 275 -28.09 -18.57 -2.29
C ALA A 275 -26.89 -17.66 -1.93
N HIS A 276 -26.18 -17.15 -2.93
CA HIS A 276 -25.09 -16.19 -2.73
C HIS A 276 -25.58 -14.88 -2.14
N PHE A 277 -26.70 -14.35 -2.63
CA PHE A 277 -27.28 -13.11 -2.10
C PHE A 277 -27.74 -13.27 -0.65
N ARG A 278 -28.42 -14.37 -0.31
CA ARG A 278 -28.84 -14.64 1.08
C ARG A 278 -27.63 -14.72 2.00
N ARG A 279 -26.60 -15.47 1.61
CA ARG A 279 -25.40 -15.59 2.42
C ARG A 279 -24.66 -14.27 2.57
N ALA A 280 -24.64 -13.43 1.55
CA ALA A 280 -24.08 -12.08 1.64
C ALA A 280 -24.84 -11.21 2.65
N LEU A 281 -26.18 -11.35 2.72
CA LEU A 281 -27.03 -10.63 3.67
C LEU A 281 -26.97 -11.20 5.10
N GLU A 282 -26.54 -12.44 5.29
CA GLU A 282 -26.18 -12.99 6.61
C GLU A 282 -24.87 -12.37 7.12
N ASP A 283 -23.88 -12.15 6.23
CA ASP A 283 -22.60 -11.52 6.57
C ASP A 283 -22.74 -9.99 6.81
N ASP A 284 -23.61 -9.31 6.04
CA ASP A 284 -23.87 -7.87 6.12
C ASP A 284 -25.31 -7.57 5.65
N PRO A 285 -26.31 -7.49 6.57
CA PRO A 285 -27.72 -7.29 6.22
C PRO A 285 -28.00 -6.01 5.43
N ASP A 286 -27.22 -4.96 5.63
CA ASP A 286 -27.34 -3.68 4.95
C ASP A 286 -26.46 -3.58 3.69
N ASN A 287 -25.90 -4.69 3.23
CA ASN A 287 -25.03 -4.70 2.07
C ASN A 287 -25.77 -4.21 0.83
N VAL A 288 -25.27 -3.09 0.27
CA VAL A 288 -25.91 -2.39 -0.85
C VAL A 288 -25.98 -3.26 -2.09
N TYR A 289 -24.91 -3.96 -2.41
CA TYR A 289 -24.83 -4.78 -3.61
C TYR A 289 -25.69 -6.03 -3.51
N ALA A 290 -25.62 -6.70 -2.37
CA ALA A 290 -26.45 -7.90 -2.13
C ALA A 290 -27.94 -7.56 -2.18
N ASN A 291 -28.36 -6.47 -1.50
CA ASN A 291 -29.74 -6.01 -1.55
C ASN A 291 -30.17 -5.61 -2.96
N ALA A 292 -29.40 -4.77 -3.67
CA ALA A 292 -29.78 -4.30 -5.01
C ALA A 292 -29.82 -5.44 -6.05
N MET A 293 -28.84 -6.34 -6.02
CA MET A 293 -28.75 -7.47 -6.97
C MET A 293 -29.83 -8.52 -6.67
N ARG A 294 -30.07 -8.82 -5.40
CA ARG A 294 -31.16 -9.72 -5.01
C ARG A 294 -32.52 -9.15 -5.36
N ALA A 295 -32.75 -7.86 -5.09
CA ALA A 295 -33.99 -7.19 -5.48
C ALA A 295 -34.25 -7.28 -6.98
N HIS A 296 -33.23 -7.03 -7.80
CA HIS A 296 -33.33 -7.19 -9.23
C HIS A 296 -33.66 -8.63 -9.62
N TYR A 297 -32.98 -9.61 -9.03
CA TYR A 297 -33.21 -11.03 -9.25
C TYR A 297 -34.65 -11.43 -8.92
N LEU A 298 -35.18 -10.95 -7.80
CA LEU A 298 -36.56 -11.21 -7.36
C LEU A 298 -37.61 -10.54 -8.28
N ALA A 299 -37.40 -9.27 -8.61
CA ALA A 299 -38.32 -8.51 -9.46
C ALA A 299 -38.51 -9.17 -10.83
N VAL A 300 -37.40 -9.55 -11.49
CA VAL A 300 -37.44 -10.24 -12.79
C VAL A 300 -38.19 -11.59 -12.70
N ARG A 301 -38.27 -12.18 -11.52
CA ARG A 301 -39.02 -13.41 -11.24
C ARG A 301 -40.45 -13.15 -10.71
N ARG A 302 -40.95 -11.92 -10.88
CA ARG A 302 -42.31 -11.50 -10.46
C ARG A 302 -42.57 -11.55 -8.95
N ARG A 303 -41.49 -11.43 -8.15
CA ARG A 303 -41.57 -11.33 -6.66
C ARG A 303 -41.36 -9.86 -6.27
N ALA A 304 -42.26 -9.00 -6.76
CA ALA A 304 -42.09 -7.55 -6.65
C ALA A 304 -42.12 -7.06 -5.19
N ASP A 305 -43.01 -7.60 -4.35
CA ASP A 305 -43.15 -7.18 -2.95
C ASP A 305 -41.84 -7.41 -2.15
N GLU A 306 -41.19 -8.55 -2.36
CA GLU A 306 -39.91 -8.85 -1.74
C GLU A 306 -38.79 -7.97 -2.31
N ALA A 307 -38.81 -7.75 -3.62
CA ALA A 307 -37.85 -6.87 -4.28
C ALA A 307 -37.88 -5.43 -3.74
N VAL A 308 -39.08 -4.89 -3.49
CA VAL A 308 -39.26 -3.55 -2.93
C VAL A 308 -38.58 -3.40 -1.59
N VAL A 309 -38.65 -4.40 -0.70
CA VAL A 309 -38.00 -4.38 0.61
C VAL A 309 -36.50 -4.25 0.47
N HIS A 310 -35.89 -5.09 -0.38
CA HIS A 310 -34.46 -5.07 -0.63
C HIS A 310 -33.99 -3.78 -1.32
N PHE A 311 -34.73 -3.26 -2.31
CA PHE A 311 -34.41 -1.98 -2.91
C PHE A 311 -34.47 -0.83 -1.91
N ARG A 312 -35.44 -0.82 -1.01
CA ARG A 312 -35.54 0.19 0.05
C ARG A 312 -34.31 0.18 0.95
N THR A 313 -33.87 -0.99 1.39
CA THR A 313 -32.63 -1.14 2.18
C THR A 313 -31.42 -0.63 1.40
N ALA A 314 -31.26 -1.03 0.14
CA ALA A 314 -30.14 -0.59 -0.70
C ALA A 314 -30.10 0.94 -0.91
N VAL A 315 -31.27 1.58 -1.11
CA VAL A 315 -31.37 3.04 -1.28
C VAL A 315 -31.05 3.76 0.05
N ALA A 316 -31.51 3.23 1.18
CA ALA A 316 -31.30 3.81 2.52
C ALA A 316 -29.82 3.79 2.91
N ALA A 317 -29.06 2.78 2.52
CA ALA A 317 -27.64 2.63 2.82
C ALA A 317 -26.74 3.69 2.16
N SER A 318 -27.25 4.52 1.25
CA SER A 318 -26.62 5.69 0.62
C SER A 318 -25.29 5.46 -0.11
N ARG A 319 -24.80 4.23 -0.19
CA ARG A 319 -23.57 3.84 -0.90
C ARG A 319 -23.91 3.47 -2.34
N ASP A 320 -23.12 3.94 -3.31
CA ASP A 320 -23.26 3.67 -4.75
C ASP A 320 -24.71 3.81 -5.27
N ARG A 321 -25.36 4.90 -4.88
CA ARG A 321 -26.76 5.18 -5.23
C ARG A 321 -27.02 5.11 -6.73
N PRO A 322 -26.14 5.60 -7.63
CA PRO A 322 -26.35 5.47 -9.08
C PRO A 322 -26.46 4.00 -9.54
N PHE A 323 -25.69 3.11 -8.97
CA PHE A 323 -25.79 1.67 -9.25
C PHE A 323 -27.14 1.11 -8.77
N VAL A 324 -27.55 1.42 -7.54
CA VAL A 324 -28.82 0.95 -6.98
C VAL A 324 -29.99 1.41 -7.85
N ARG A 325 -30.01 2.69 -8.27
CA ARG A 325 -31.06 3.22 -9.16
C ARG A 325 -31.05 2.56 -10.53
N ARG A 326 -29.88 2.31 -11.10
CA ARG A 326 -29.77 1.57 -12.36
C ARG A 326 -30.32 0.14 -12.23
N MET A 327 -30.01 -0.56 -11.14
CA MET A 327 -30.57 -1.88 -10.86
C MET A 327 -32.07 -1.83 -10.69
N GLN A 328 -32.58 -0.85 -10.00
CA GLN A 328 -34.00 -0.65 -9.74
C GLN A 328 -34.78 -0.37 -11.02
N LEU A 329 -34.33 0.61 -11.83
CA LEU A 329 -34.94 0.92 -13.11
C LEU A 329 -34.91 -0.28 -14.07
N GLY A 330 -33.76 -0.96 -14.17
CA GLY A 330 -33.63 -2.17 -14.98
C GLY A 330 -34.55 -3.30 -14.53
N ALA A 331 -34.68 -3.54 -13.23
CA ALA A 331 -35.53 -4.57 -12.67
C ALA A 331 -37.01 -4.35 -13.05
N TRP A 332 -37.53 -3.14 -12.83
CA TRP A 332 -38.91 -2.80 -13.15
C TRP A 332 -39.20 -2.82 -14.65
N THR A 333 -38.25 -2.37 -15.47
CA THR A 333 -38.39 -2.45 -16.92
C THR A 333 -38.46 -3.89 -17.43
N TRP A 334 -37.66 -4.81 -16.85
CA TRP A 334 -37.62 -6.22 -17.27
C TRP A 334 -38.72 -7.09 -16.67
N SER A 335 -39.24 -6.74 -15.50
CA SER A 335 -40.31 -7.51 -14.86
C SER A 335 -41.65 -7.40 -15.56
N GLY A 336 -41.82 -6.42 -16.45
CA GLY A 336 -43.09 -6.10 -17.07
C GLY A 336 -44.07 -5.31 -16.17
N ASP A 337 -43.60 -4.93 -14.96
CA ASP A 337 -44.38 -4.13 -14.00
C ASP A 337 -44.10 -2.63 -14.24
N TYR A 338 -44.42 -2.17 -15.43
CA TYR A 338 -44.08 -0.84 -15.87
C TYR A 338 -44.83 0.25 -15.12
N GLY A 339 -46.05 -0.04 -14.67
CA GLY A 339 -46.93 0.98 -14.15
C GLY A 339 -46.62 1.41 -12.72
N SER A 340 -46.58 0.44 -11.80
CA SER A 340 -46.62 0.78 -10.38
C SER A 340 -45.25 1.13 -9.79
N HIS A 341 -44.26 0.27 -9.99
CA HIS A 341 -42.96 0.46 -9.34
C HIS A 341 -42.04 1.40 -10.13
N LEU A 342 -42.10 1.39 -11.46
CA LEU A 342 -41.21 2.21 -12.28
C LEU A 342 -41.51 3.71 -12.11
N VAL A 343 -42.79 4.14 -12.25
CA VAL A 343 -43.17 5.54 -12.10
C VAL A 343 -42.91 6.07 -10.68
N ARG A 344 -43.15 5.24 -9.66
CA ARG A 344 -42.85 5.58 -8.25
C ARG A 344 -41.36 5.76 -8.02
N THR A 345 -40.55 4.86 -8.57
CA THR A 345 -39.07 4.97 -8.50
C THR A 345 -38.58 6.26 -9.14
N VAL A 346 -39.09 6.59 -10.32
CA VAL A 346 -38.69 7.79 -11.05
C VAL A 346 -39.14 9.07 -10.32
N ASN A 347 -40.36 9.07 -9.75
CA ASN A 347 -40.81 10.16 -8.91
C ASN A 347 -39.97 10.34 -7.66
N ASP A 348 -39.60 9.25 -6.98
CA ASP A 348 -38.70 9.28 -5.83
C ASP A 348 -37.34 9.87 -6.20
N MET A 349 -36.77 9.49 -7.37
CA MET A 349 -35.52 10.07 -7.87
C MET A 349 -35.66 11.59 -8.10
N ARG A 350 -36.76 12.05 -8.68
CA ARG A 350 -37.05 13.48 -8.87
C ARG A 350 -37.09 14.22 -7.53
N LEU A 351 -37.83 13.68 -6.56
CA LEU A 351 -37.99 14.28 -5.22
C LEU A 351 -36.66 14.37 -4.47
N ASN A 352 -35.75 13.41 -4.69
CA ASN A 352 -34.41 13.39 -4.09
C ASN A 352 -33.37 14.19 -4.90
N GLY A 353 -33.75 14.87 -5.99
CA GLY A 353 -32.81 15.63 -6.81
C GLY A 353 -31.79 14.77 -7.57
N GLU A 354 -32.10 13.50 -7.80
CA GLU A 354 -31.20 12.58 -8.49
C GLU A 354 -31.23 12.80 -10.01
N ALA A 355 -30.05 12.69 -10.66
CA ALA A 355 -29.96 12.87 -12.12
C ALA A 355 -30.17 11.53 -12.85
N LEU A 356 -30.76 11.60 -14.04
CA LEU A 356 -30.84 10.50 -15.00
C LEU A 356 -29.94 10.80 -16.19
N THR A 357 -29.26 9.77 -16.71
CA THR A 357 -28.55 9.92 -17.99
C THR A 357 -29.55 10.10 -19.13
N PRO A 358 -29.14 10.70 -20.27
CA PRO A 358 -30.01 10.83 -21.45
C PRO A 358 -30.56 9.47 -21.91
N GLU A 359 -29.78 8.41 -21.88
CA GLU A 359 -30.16 7.05 -22.27
C GLU A 359 -31.21 6.48 -21.30
N GLN A 360 -30.98 6.61 -19.98
CA GLN A 360 -31.97 6.20 -18.98
C GLN A 360 -33.28 6.92 -19.19
N ARG A 361 -33.25 8.25 -19.36
CA ARG A 361 -34.43 9.08 -19.60
C ARG A 361 -35.15 8.63 -20.86
N SER A 362 -34.45 8.47 -21.96
CA SER A 362 -35.02 8.03 -23.24
C SER A 362 -35.69 6.65 -23.12
N GLY A 363 -35.10 5.72 -22.38
CA GLY A 363 -35.66 4.38 -22.15
C GLY A 363 -36.93 4.34 -21.31
N LEU A 364 -37.23 5.40 -20.56
CA LEU A 364 -38.42 5.48 -19.71
C LEU A 364 -39.71 5.97 -20.45
N TRP A 365 -39.56 6.54 -21.62
CA TRP A 365 -40.72 7.06 -22.38
C TRP A 365 -41.75 5.99 -22.71
N SER A 366 -41.32 4.96 -23.40
CA SER A 366 -42.23 3.91 -23.87
C SER A 366 -42.87 3.12 -22.70
N PRO A 367 -42.15 2.61 -21.72
CA PRO A 367 -42.75 1.82 -20.66
C PRO A 367 -43.65 2.63 -19.72
N ILE A 368 -43.39 3.91 -19.49
CA ILE A 368 -44.19 4.72 -18.55
C ILE A 368 -45.35 5.40 -19.25
N TYR A 369 -45.08 6.30 -20.18
CA TYR A 369 -46.12 7.18 -20.69
C TYR A 369 -46.77 6.68 -21.99
N PHE A 370 -45.97 6.19 -22.94
CA PHE A 370 -46.55 5.70 -24.21
C PHE A 370 -47.40 4.45 -23.98
N SER A 371 -46.94 3.51 -23.19
CA SER A 371 -47.67 2.26 -22.92
C SER A 371 -48.83 2.44 -21.94
N GLN A 372 -48.62 3.19 -20.85
CA GLN A 372 -49.60 3.24 -19.74
C GLN A 372 -50.64 4.37 -19.92
N LEU A 373 -50.29 5.48 -20.57
CA LEU A 373 -51.17 6.63 -20.70
C LEU A 373 -51.74 6.80 -22.12
N PHE A 374 -50.90 6.55 -23.13
CA PHE A 374 -51.34 6.72 -24.51
C PHE A 374 -51.96 5.46 -25.11
N ASN A 375 -51.39 4.29 -24.90
CA ASN A 375 -51.90 3.04 -25.50
C ASN A 375 -53.00 2.36 -24.71
N VAL A 376 -53.03 2.51 -23.38
CA VAL A 376 -54.07 1.92 -22.52
C VAL A 376 -55.26 2.87 -22.44
N GLN A 377 -56.47 2.33 -22.66
CA GLN A 377 -57.68 3.16 -22.63
C GLN A 377 -58.18 3.46 -21.21
N ASP A 378 -57.79 2.64 -20.27
CA ASP A 378 -58.07 2.82 -18.82
C ASP A 378 -56.83 3.35 -18.12
N ASP A 379 -56.74 4.66 -18.00
CA ASP A 379 -55.65 5.40 -17.37
C ASP A 379 -55.86 5.55 -15.85
N GLY A 380 -56.98 5.13 -15.32
CA GLY A 380 -57.35 5.31 -13.90
C GLY A 380 -56.42 4.62 -12.96
N GLY A 381 -56.01 3.41 -13.27
CA GLY A 381 -55.03 2.65 -12.47
C GLY A 381 -53.63 3.29 -12.42
N PHE A 382 -53.13 3.75 -13.58
CA PHE A 382 -51.85 4.44 -13.67
C PHE A 382 -51.87 5.80 -12.97
N LEU A 383 -52.92 6.60 -13.20
CA LEU A 383 -53.04 7.92 -12.61
C LEU A 383 -53.23 7.91 -11.09
N ALA A 384 -53.66 6.79 -10.52
CA ALA A 384 -53.75 6.60 -9.07
C ALA A 384 -52.40 6.26 -8.38
N LEU A 385 -51.34 6.03 -9.12
CA LEU A 385 -50.04 5.61 -8.57
C LEU A 385 -49.25 6.71 -7.87
N LEU A 386 -49.46 7.97 -8.29
CA LEU A 386 -48.88 9.18 -7.71
C LEU A 386 -50.00 10.23 -7.45
N SER A 387 -49.64 11.26 -6.68
CA SER A 387 -50.51 12.45 -6.66
C SER A 387 -50.59 13.10 -8.04
N SER A 388 -51.69 13.77 -8.32
CA SER A 388 -51.92 14.42 -9.61
C SER A 388 -50.81 15.42 -9.96
N GLU A 389 -50.37 16.18 -8.98
CA GLU A 389 -49.25 17.13 -9.13
C GLU A 389 -47.92 16.42 -9.38
N ASP A 390 -47.65 15.35 -8.67
CA ASP A 390 -46.40 14.59 -8.84
C ASP A 390 -46.34 13.92 -10.21
N HIS A 391 -47.44 13.39 -10.72
CA HIS A 391 -47.49 12.87 -12.09
C HIS A 391 -47.08 13.90 -13.13
N LEU A 392 -47.66 15.07 -13.09
CA LEU A 392 -47.35 16.13 -14.04
C LEU A 392 -45.93 16.62 -13.92
N ARG A 393 -45.48 16.89 -12.69
CA ARG A 393 -44.08 17.31 -12.42
C ARG A 393 -43.05 16.26 -12.82
N THR A 394 -43.34 14.97 -12.59
CA THR A 394 -42.45 13.89 -13.00
C THR A 394 -42.35 13.76 -14.50
N PHE A 395 -43.48 13.92 -15.19
CA PHE A 395 -43.48 13.94 -16.65
C PHE A 395 -42.66 15.11 -17.22
N GLU A 396 -42.88 16.34 -16.74
CA GLU A 396 -42.17 17.53 -17.19
C GLU A 396 -40.68 17.51 -16.85
N TRP A 397 -40.31 16.90 -15.70
CA TRP A 397 -38.91 16.67 -15.34
C TRP A 397 -38.22 15.65 -16.25
N LEU A 398 -38.91 14.56 -16.62
CA LEU A 398 -38.36 13.53 -17.52
C LEU A 398 -38.31 14.04 -18.97
N PHE A 399 -39.38 14.64 -19.43
CA PHE A 399 -39.60 15.01 -20.84
C PHE A 399 -40.04 16.46 -20.94
N PRO A 400 -39.17 17.45 -20.72
CA PRO A 400 -39.49 18.86 -20.82
C PRO A 400 -39.92 19.25 -22.24
N GLN A 401 -39.54 18.44 -23.23
CA GLN A 401 -39.91 18.58 -24.64
C GLN A 401 -39.98 17.18 -25.31
N PRO A 402 -40.64 17.07 -26.48
CA PRO A 402 -40.61 15.82 -27.24
C PRO A 402 -39.18 15.41 -27.60
N ARG A 403 -38.93 14.11 -27.65
CA ARG A 403 -37.58 13.58 -27.98
C ARG A 403 -37.26 13.79 -29.49
N HIS A 404 -38.25 13.72 -30.33
CA HIS A 404 -38.16 13.99 -31.77
C HIS A 404 -39.55 14.36 -32.31
N GLU A 405 -39.60 14.93 -33.51
CA GLU A 405 -40.84 15.44 -34.13
C GLU A 405 -41.95 14.39 -34.22
N GLY A 406 -41.64 13.14 -34.55
CA GLY A 406 -42.62 12.07 -34.65
C GLY A 406 -43.36 11.73 -33.34
N GLU A 407 -42.85 12.12 -32.20
CA GLU A 407 -43.48 11.91 -30.89
C GLU A 407 -44.25 13.12 -30.37
N THR A 408 -44.16 14.26 -31.06
CA THR A 408 -44.76 15.51 -30.58
C THR A 408 -46.24 15.38 -30.25
N ALA A 409 -47.02 14.74 -31.11
CA ALA A 409 -48.46 14.57 -30.88
C ALA A 409 -48.75 13.71 -29.63
N VAL A 410 -48.03 12.63 -29.44
CA VAL A 410 -48.18 11.75 -28.27
C VAL A 410 -47.71 12.44 -26.99
N TRP A 411 -46.60 13.17 -27.06
CA TRP A 411 -46.11 13.96 -25.94
C TRP A 411 -47.11 15.04 -25.49
N ARG A 412 -47.65 15.81 -26.42
CA ARG A 412 -48.69 16.83 -26.16
C ARG A 412 -49.94 16.19 -25.56
N TYR A 413 -50.39 15.07 -26.11
CA TYR A 413 -51.50 14.31 -25.56
C TYR A 413 -51.24 13.88 -24.10
N CYS A 414 -50.15 13.23 -23.83
CA CYS A 414 -49.81 12.78 -22.47
C CYS A 414 -49.74 13.95 -21.48
N ARG A 415 -49.09 15.05 -21.86
CA ARG A 415 -49.01 16.26 -21.04
C ARG A 415 -50.40 16.83 -20.74
N ALA A 416 -51.26 16.94 -21.72
CA ALA A 416 -52.58 17.47 -21.54
C ALA A 416 -53.47 16.57 -20.64
N VAL A 417 -53.39 15.26 -20.75
CA VAL A 417 -54.07 14.33 -19.85
C VAL A 417 -53.59 14.53 -18.41
N LEU A 418 -52.30 14.67 -18.18
CA LEU A 418 -51.72 14.89 -16.85
C LEU A 418 -52.09 16.29 -16.29
N GLN A 419 -52.15 17.32 -17.15
CA GLN A 419 -52.64 18.63 -16.76
C GLN A 419 -54.13 18.58 -16.32
N ALA A 420 -54.96 17.87 -17.08
CA ALA A 420 -56.36 17.67 -16.68
C ALA A 420 -56.47 16.95 -15.33
N HIS A 421 -55.67 15.94 -15.12
CA HIS A 421 -55.60 15.20 -13.86
C HIS A 421 -55.11 16.07 -12.69
N ALA A 422 -54.18 17.00 -12.93
CA ALA A 422 -53.68 17.99 -11.98
C ALA A 422 -54.62 19.20 -11.77
N GLY A 423 -55.87 19.13 -12.24
CA GLY A 423 -56.85 20.20 -12.07
C GLY A 423 -56.74 21.35 -13.09
N GLN A 424 -55.76 21.33 -14.00
CA GLN A 424 -55.55 22.33 -15.03
C GLN A 424 -56.46 22.09 -16.27
N ARG A 425 -57.75 21.85 -16.04
CA ARG A 425 -58.71 21.39 -17.06
C ARG A 425 -58.81 22.33 -18.24
N GLY A 426 -58.81 23.64 -18.02
CA GLY A 426 -58.88 24.64 -19.09
C GLY A 426 -57.66 24.57 -20.04
N ALA A 427 -56.46 24.49 -19.49
CA ALA A 427 -55.24 24.35 -20.27
C ALA A 427 -55.21 23.03 -21.06
N ALA A 428 -55.62 21.94 -20.46
CA ALA A 428 -55.70 20.63 -21.12
C ALA A 428 -56.71 20.64 -22.31
N ILE A 429 -57.89 21.24 -22.14
CA ILE A 429 -58.87 21.34 -23.20
C ILE A 429 -58.33 22.20 -24.35
N SER A 430 -57.68 23.33 -24.06
CA SER A 430 -57.06 24.20 -25.07
C SER A 430 -56.00 23.45 -25.88
N GLU A 431 -55.10 22.76 -25.20
CA GLU A 431 -54.00 21.98 -25.83
C GLU A 431 -54.53 20.82 -26.69
N LEU A 432 -55.48 20.05 -26.19
CA LEU A 432 -56.09 18.94 -26.94
C LEU A 432 -56.89 19.44 -28.12
N THR A 433 -57.56 20.61 -28.01
CA THR A 433 -58.28 21.23 -29.12
C THR A 433 -57.32 21.66 -30.23
N ALA A 434 -56.20 22.31 -29.86
CA ALA A 434 -55.17 22.70 -30.81
C ALA A 434 -54.57 21.47 -31.50
N LEU A 435 -54.23 20.43 -30.72
CA LEU A 435 -53.68 19.17 -31.24
C LEU A 435 -54.64 18.47 -32.20
N ARG A 436 -55.92 18.38 -31.85
CA ARG A 436 -56.93 17.82 -32.76
C ARG A 436 -57.01 18.58 -34.09
N ASN A 437 -57.07 19.91 -34.04
CA ASN A 437 -57.18 20.75 -35.23
C ASN A 437 -55.96 20.60 -36.14
N GLU A 438 -54.76 20.52 -35.54
CA GLU A 438 -53.51 20.29 -36.27
C GLU A 438 -53.47 18.91 -36.93
N LEU A 439 -53.83 17.84 -36.20
CA LEU A 439 -53.88 16.47 -36.73
C LEU A 439 -54.89 16.38 -37.89
N GLN A 440 -56.06 17.05 -37.78
CA GLN A 440 -57.05 17.10 -38.83
C GLN A 440 -56.59 17.91 -40.05
N ALA A 441 -55.99 19.08 -39.86
CA ALA A 441 -55.43 19.90 -40.95
C ALA A 441 -54.33 19.15 -41.73
N ASN A 442 -53.51 18.39 -41.05
CA ASN A 442 -52.45 17.57 -41.65
C ASN A 442 -52.96 16.22 -42.18
N LYS A 443 -54.26 16.01 -42.22
CA LYS A 443 -54.92 14.76 -42.68
C LYS A 443 -54.37 13.51 -41.97
N GLN A 444 -53.86 13.67 -40.76
CA GLN A 444 -53.37 12.52 -39.96
C GLN A 444 -54.58 11.80 -39.38
N THR A 445 -54.69 10.53 -39.73
CA THR A 445 -55.70 9.61 -39.19
C THR A 445 -54.97 8.60 -38.28
N GLY A 446 -55.69 8.07 -37.28
CA GLY A 446 -55.16 7.04 -36.42
C GLY A 446 -55.24 7.35 -34.93
N ARG A 447 -54.52 6.57 -34.13
CA ARG A 447 -54.72 6.52 -32.67
C ARG A 447 -54.52 7.86 -31.99
N ALA A 448 -53.64 8.72 -32.44
CA ALA A 448 -53.41 10.03 -31.84
C ALA A 448 -54.62 10.94 -31.96
N LEU A 449 -55.24 10.99 -33.12
CA LEU A 449 -56.50 11.77 -33.35
C LEU A 449 -57.66 11.19 -32.54
N ASP A 450 -57.82 9.85 -32.60
CA ASP A 450 -58.90 9.17 -31.88
C ASP A 450 -58.83 9.36 -30.36
N GLN A 451 -57.66 9.20 -29.79
CA GLN A 451 -57.45 9.41 -28.35
C GLN A 451 -57.70 10.87 -27.94
N THR A 452 -57.21 11.82 -28.76
CA THR A 452 -57.43 13.26 -28.53
C THR A 452 -58.88 13.59 -28.52
N GLN A 453 -59.65 13.10 -29.53
CA GLN A 453 -61.09 13.35 -29.62
C GLN A 453 -61.87 12.72 -28.44
N ARG A 454 -61.58 11.48 -28.07
CA ARG A 454 -62.23 10.80 -26.93
C ARG A 454 -61.99 11.56 -25.65
N THR A 455 -60.76 11.95 -25.38
CA THR A 455 -60.37 12.66 -24.15
C THR A 455 -61.00 14.05 -24.10
N LEU A 456 -61.05 14.78 -25.22
CA LEU A 456 -61.78 16.05 -25.31
C LEU A 456 -63.26 15.90 -24.99
N LYS A 457 -63.91 14.92 -25.61
CA LYS A 457 -65.34 14.64 -25.32
C LYS A 457 -65.57 14.36 -23.83
N ARG A 458 -64.69 13.56 -23.18
CA ARG A 458 -64.75 13.27 -21.74
C ARG A 458 -64.53 14.52 -20.89
N LEU A 459 -63.58 15.39 -21.27
CA LEU A 459 -63.28 16.60 -20.52
C LEU A 459 -64.30 17.71 -20.74
N THR A 460 -65.06 17.74 -21.87
CA THR A 460 -66.07 18.75 -22.15
C THR A 460 -67.48 18.32 -21.79
N ALA A 461 -67.67 17.03 -21.49
CA ALA A 461 -68.98 16.46 -21.12
C ALA A 461 -69.39 16.83 -19.68
N LYS A 462 -69.31 18.15 -19.36
CA LYS A 462 -69.97 18.71 -18.18
C LYS A 462 -70.15 20.19 -18.33
#